data_525f1e754b5f0bf8470a581c32e4345b
#
_entry.id   525f1e754b5f0bf8470a581c32e4345b
#
_cell.length_a   1.000
_cell.length_b   1.000
_cell.length_c   1.000
_cell.angle_alpha   90.00
_cell.angle_beta   90.00
_cell.angle_gamma   90.00
#
_symmetry.space_group_name_H-M   'P 1'
#
loop_
_entity.id
_entity.type
_entity.pdbx_description
1 polymer ?
#
loop_
_entity_poly.entity_id
_entity_poly.type
_entity_poly.pdbx_seq_one_letter_code
_entity_poly.pdbx_strand_id
1 'polypeptide(L)'
;GQAYENMIMKMNSHPLAEVRSYSNLMLSELRKVIPSFLKRVDLPDRGLLWSKYFSDINQNMEKIVNDYGNNSSTNLEVDLIEWDQNAEDKIIVSALYSYTNKSERELIKIVQKLSQKEKERILYKYIGDRNNRRHKPGRAMERSYYRFDILSDFGSFRDLQRHRMMTIDWQKLSTFNGFSIPQVIEEINYQDTWEKIMIEIGEYFKTLGSKYGLHVAQYVVPFSYNIRYSMQFNVREAYHLLELRTAPQGHVDYRRVCQKMHELILNKAGHKILANSMKYVDHNTYDLERIEAERAAEKRRAKK
;
A
#
# COMPACT_ATOMS: atom_id res chain seq x y z
N GLY A 1 13.07 -15.67 -12.53
CA GLY A 1 12.65 -17.10 -12.45
C GLY A 1 11.95 -17.39 -11.13
N GLN A 2 12.57 -17.18 -9.98
CA GLN A 2 11.98 -17.43 -8.65
C GLN A 2 10.64 -16.71 -8.42
N ALA A 3 10.48 -15.50 -8.92
CA ALA A 3 9.21 -14.78 -8.78
C ALA A 3 8.05 -15.49 -9.45
N TYR A 4 8.29 -16.07 -10.64
CA TYR A 4 7.28 -16.86 -11.36
C TYR A 4 7.00 -18.20 -10.65
N GLU A 5 8.03 -18.88 -10.14
CA GLU A 5 7.88 -20.11 -9.35
C GLU A 5 6.96 -19.85 -8.13
N ASN A 6 7.27 -18.82 -7.34
CA ASN A 6 6.45 -18.42 -6.19
C ASN A 6 5.02 -18.02 -6.57
N MET A 7 4.85 -17.30 -7.67
CA MET A 7 3.52 -16.90 -8.16
C MET A 7 2.67 -18.13 -8.49
N ILE A 8 3.20 -19.06 -9.26
CA ILE A 8 2.50 -20.30 -9.64
C ILE A 8 2.13 -21.12 -8.40
N MET A 9 3.05 -21.30 -7.44
CA MET A 9 2.75 -22.04 -6.21
C MET A 9 1.66 -21.37 -5.37
N LYS A 10 1.66 -20.03 -5.27
CA LYS A 10 0.59 -19.27 -4.60
C LYS A 10 -0.74 -19.38 -5.32
N MET A 11 -0.75 -19.32 -6.66
CA MET A 11 -1.96 -19.54 -7.45
C MET A 11 -2.52 -20.97 -7.27
N ASN A 12 -1.65 -21.98 -7.20
CA ASN A 12 -2.05 -23.36 -6.94
C ASN A 12 -2.66 -23.57 -5.54
N SER A 13 -2.30 -22.75 -4.56
CA SER A 13 -2.88 -22.78 -3.21
C SER A 13 -4.19 -21.99 -3.09
N HIS A 14 -4.60 -21.28 -4.14
CA HIS A 14 -5.77 -20.40 -4.09
C HIS A 14 -7.08 -21.20 -3.99
N PRO A 15 -8.07 -20.76 -3.16
CA PRO A 15 -9.34 -21.47 -3.00
C PRO A 15 -10.20 -21.51 -4.28
N LEU A 16 -10.10 -20.51 -5.16
CA LEU A 16 -10.83 -20.49 -6.43
C LEU A 16 -10.21 -21.45 -7.45
N ALA A 17 -11.03 -22.37 -7.97
CA ALA A 17 -10.61 -23.34 -8.99
C ALA A 17 -10.11 -22.65 -10.28
N GLU A 18 -10.73 -21.54 -10.66
CA GLU A 18 -10.34 -20.71 -11.78
C GLU A 18 -8.88 -20.23 -11.68
N VAL A 19 -8.46 -19.71 -10.52
CA VAL A 19 -7.08 -19.25 -10.31
C VAL A 19 -6.09 -20.42 -10.47
N ARG A 20 -6.44 -21.62 -9.96
CA ARG A 20 -5.62 -22.82 -10.13
C ARG A 20 -5.57 -23.27 -11.60
N SER A 21 -6.65 -23.14 -12.34
CA SER A 21 -6.69 -23.42 -13.77
C SER A 21 -5.77 -22.51 -14.56
N TYR A 22 -5.85 -21.19 -14.30
CA TYR A 22 -4.91 -20.22 -14.90
C TYR A 22 -3.45 -20.48 -14.51
N SER A 23 -3.20 -20.92 -13.28
CA SER A 23 -1.87 -21.33 -12.86
C SER A 23 -1.28 -22.42 -13.76
N ASN A 24 -2.07 -23.44 -14.08
CA ASN A 24 -1.65 -24.53 -14.98
C ASN A 24 -1.39 -24.05 -16.41
N LEU A 25 -2.26 -23.18 -16.94
CA LEU A 25 -2.05 -22.58 -18.27
C LEU A 25 -0.77 -21.73 -18.31
N MET A 26 -0.56 -20.86 -17.30
CA MET A 26 0.65 -20.04 -17.20
C MET A 26 1.91 -20.90 -17.06
N LEU A 27 1.86 -21.96 -16.25
CA LEU A 27 2.99 -22.88 -16.09
C LEU A 27 3.38 -23.54 -17.42
N SER A 28 2.38 -23.99 -18.18
CA SER A 28 2.57 -24.59 -19.51
C SER A 28 3.28 -23.62 -20.46
N GLU A 29 2.82 -22.37 -20.55
CA GLU A 29 3.42 -21.36 -21.43
C GLU A 29 4.81 -20.91 -20.97
N LEU A 30 4.98 -20.66 -19.68
CA LEU A 30 6.26 -20.23 -19.12
C LEU A 30 7.35 -21.32 -19.25
N ARG A 31 6.98 -22.60 -19.19
CA ARG A 31 7.92 -23.70 -19.41
C ARG A 31 8.52 -23.74 -20.81
N LYS A 32 7.85 -23.19 -21.81
CA LYS A 32 8.40 -23.06 -23.17
C LYS A 32 9.57 -22.09 -23.26
N VAL A 33 9.59 -21.09 -22.35
CA VAL A 33 10.57 -19.99 -22.37
C VAL A 33 11.62 -20.10 -21.26
N ILE A 34 11.21 -20.49 -20.04
CA ILE A 34 12.07 -20.54 -18.85
C ILE A 34 11.97 -21.86 -18.09
N PRO A 35 12.12 -23.03 -18.75
CA PRO A 35 11.85 -24.34 -18.15
C PRO A 35 12.69 -24.62 -16.91
N SER A 36 13.95 -24.18 -16.90
CA SER A 36 14.89 -24.45 -15.81
C SER A 36 14.45 -23.86 -14.44
N PHE A 37 13.76 -22.73 -14.45
CA PHE A 37 13.26 -22.07 -13.23
C PHE A 37 11.98 -22.69 -12.70
N LEU A 38 11.27 -23.49 -13.48
CA LEU A 38 9.93 -24.01 -13.17
C LEU A 38 9.89 -25.52 -12.98
N LYS A 39 11.05 -26.18 -12.93
CA LYS A 39 11.15 -27.64 -12.78
C LYS A 39 10.55 -28.16 -11.47
N ARG A 40 10.50 -27.34 -10.41
CA ARG A 40 10.13 -27.78 -9.06
C ARG A 40 8.67 -27.52 -8.71
N VAL A 41 7.96 -26.75 -9.52
CA VAL A 41 6.61 -26.22 -9.21
C VAL A 41 5.59 -27.33 -8.92
N ASP A 42 5.62 -28.40 -9.67
CA ASP A 42 4.68 -29.52 -9.60
C ASP A 42 5.28 -30.82 -9.07
N LEU A 43 6.49 -30.77 -8.52
CA LEU A 43 7.07 -31.94 -7.85
C LEU A 43 6.39 -32.17 -6.49
N PRO A 44 6.02 -33.43 -6.17
CA PRO A 44 5.31 -33.77 -4.94
C PRO A 44 6.05 -33.37 -3.67
N ASP A 45 7.37 -33.51 -3.65
CA ASP A 45 8.26 -33.18 -2.52
C ASP A 45 8.70 -31.71 -2.49
N ARG A 46 8.22 -30.91 -3.42
CA ARG A 46 8.63 -29.50 -3.58
C ARG A 46 7.46 -28.55 -3.76
N GLY A 47 7.13 -28.15 -4.99
CA GLY A 47 6.13 -27.11 -5.25
C GLY A 47 4.72 -27.50 -4.82
N LEU A 48 4.32 -28.78 -4.96
CA LEU A 48 3.01 -29.22 -4.45
C LEU A 48 2.96 -29.21 -2.91
N LEU A 49 4.06 -29.59 -2.25
CA LEU A 49 4.16 -29.48 -0.79
C LEU A 49 4.05 -28.04 -0.30
N TRP A 50 4.70 -27.10 -1.02
CA TRP A 50 4.58 -25.67 -0.74
C TRP A 50 3.16 -25.13 -0.95
N SER A 51 2.52 -25.51 -2.05
CA SER A 51 1.14 -25.09 -2.33
C SER A 51 0.18 -25.61 -1.26
N LYS A 52 0.37 -26.85 -0.81
CA LYS A 52 -0.40 -27.43 0.32
C LYS A 52 -0.16 -26.64 1.60
N TYR A 53 1.08 -26.34 1.95
CA TYR A 53 1.43 -25.57 3.14
C TYR A 53 0.72 -24.20 3.18
N PHE A 54 0.72 -23.45 2.07
CA PHE A 54 -0.01 -22.18 1.98
C PHE A 54 -1.52 -22.36 2.12
N SER A 55 -2.07 -23.40 1.52
CA SER A 55 -3.51 -23.70 1.63
C SER A 55 -3.89 -24.03 3.07
N ASP A 56 -3.08 -24.86 3.75
CA ASP A 56 -3.32 -25.27 5.14
C ASP A 56 -3.26 -24.05 6.10
N ILE A 57 -2.30 -23.15 5.90
CA ILE A 57 -2.21 -21.91 6.70
C ILE A 57 -3.48 -21.07 6.51
N ASN A 58 -3.90 -20.83 5.28
CA ASN A 58 -5.08 -20.02 4.99
C ASN A 58 -6.33 -20.61 5.64
N GLN A 59 -6.54 -21.92 5.52
CA GLN A 59 -7.68 -22.61 6.14
C GLN A 59 -7.65 -22.56 7.68
N ASN A 60 -6.46 -22.69 8.27
CA ASN A 60 -6.31 -22.62 9.72
C ASN A 60 -6.61 -21.21 10.23
N MET A 61 -6.10 -20.18 9.56
CA MET A 61 -6.37 -18.80 9.96
C MET A 61 -7.85 -18.42 9.77
N GLU A 62 -8.51 -18.88 8.71
CA GLU A 62 -9.95 -18.70 8.53
C GLU A 62 -10.78 -19.31 9.65
N LYS A 63 -10.40 -20.50 10.13
CA LYS A 63 -11.06 -21.14 11.28
C LYS A 63 -10.87 -20.34 12.56
N ILE A 64 -9.63 -19.91 12.84
CA ILE A 64 -9.31 -19.16 14.06
C ILE A 64 -10.05 -17.82 14.10
N VAL A 65 -10.10 -17.08 12.98
CA VAL A 65 -10.76 -15.76 12.92
C VAL A 65 -12.26 -15.85 13.23
N ASN A 66 -12.92 -16.97 12.95
CA ASN A 66 -14.33 -17.14 13.29
C ASN A 66 -14.61 -17.02 14.80
N ASP A 67 -13.62 -17.30 15.65
CA ASP A 67 -13.75 -17.22 17.11
C ASP A 67 -13.73 -15.76 17.62
N TYR A 68 -13.24 -14.82 16.82
CA TYR A 68 -13.09 -13.39 17.18
C TYR A 68 -14.18 -12.49 16.61
N GLY A 69 -15.04 -13.01 15.73
CA GLY A 69 -16.06 -12.23 15.02
C GLY A 69 -15.49 -11.37 13.89
N ASN A 70 -16.38 -10.91 13.02
CA ASN A 70 -15.99 -10.23 11.77
C ASN A 70 -16.43 -8.76 11.70
N ASN A 71 -16.97 -8.19 12.79
CA ASN A 71 -17.50 -6.82 12.76
C ASN A 71 -16.43 -5.82 13.21
N SER A 72 -16.20 -4.80 12.40
CA SER A 72 -15.37 -3.67 12.80
C SER A 72 -16.20 -2.63 13.57
N SER A 73 -15.64 -2.08 14.64
CA SER A 73 -16.23 -0.98 15.42
C SER A 73 -15.73 0.40 14.99
N THR A 74 -14.79 0.49 14.06
CA THR A 74 -14.19 1.75 13.62
C THR A 74 -14.37 1.97 12.12
N ASN A 75 -14.77 3.20 11.77
CA ASN A 75 -14.91 3.68 10.40
C ASN A 75 -13.84 4.74 10.05
N LEU A 76 -12.77 4.84 10.83
CA LEU A 76 -11.66 5.75 10.51
C LEU A 76 -11.08 5.39 9.15
N GLU A 77 -11.01 6.39 8.27
CA GLU A 77 -10.49 6.23 6.92
C GLU A 77 -8.97 5.95 6.93
N VAL A 78 -8.22 6.68 7.75
CA VAL A 78 -6.77 6.50 7.89
C VAL A 78 -6.39 6.64 9.35
N ASP A 79 -5.72 5.65 9.90
CA ASP A 79 -5.13 5.71 11.23
C ASP A 79 -3.63 5.34 11.19
N LEU A 80 -2.81 6.11 11.89
CA LEU A 80 -1.40 5.80 12.12
C LEU A 80 -1.29 4.93 13.38
N ILE A 81 -1.12 3.62 13.18
CA ILE A 81 -1.13 2.62 14.26
C ILE A 81 0.21 2.55 14.97
N GLU A 82 1.30 2.63 14.21
CA GLU A 82 2.64 2.45 14.75
C GLU A 82 3.65 3.32 14.01
N TRP A 83 4.55 3.90 14.77
CA TRP A 83 5.68 4.67 14.26
C TRP A 83 6.85 4.59 15.24
N ASP A 84 8.03 4.84 14.73
CA ASP A 84 9.24 4.83 15.54
C ASP A 84 9.38 6.15 16.31
N GLN A 85 9.23 6.11 17.63
CA GLN A 85 9.35 7.28 18.50
C GLN A 85 10.71 7.98 18.40
N ASN A 86 11.76 7.23 18.07
CA ASN A 86 13.13 7.74 17.95
C ASN A 86 13.58 7.80 16.47
N ALA A 87 12.65 8.05 15.55
CA ALA A 87 12.92 8.04 14.11
C ALA A 87 14.09 8.95 13.72
N GLU A 88 14.05 10.19 14.18
CA GLU A 88 15.06 11.19 13.83
C GLU A 88 16.46 10.79 14.33
N ASP A 89 16.57 10.32 15.58
CA ASP A 89 17.84 9.86 16.13
C ASP A 89 18.43 8.67 15.36
N LYS A 90 17.61 7.68 15.04
CA LYS A 90 18.03 6.52 14.24
C LYS A 90 18.50 6.91 12.85
N ILE A 91 17.79 7.84 12.21
CA ILE A 91 18.16 8.36 10.90
C ILE A 91 19.48 9.13 10.98
N ILE A 92 19.67 9.98 11.99
CA ILE A 92 20.91 10.73 12.21
C ILE A 92 22.10 9.77 12.41
N VAL A 93 21.96 8.77 13.28
CA VAL A 93 23.00 7.75 13.51
C VAL A 93 23.40 7.09 12.19
N SER A 94 22.43 6.65 11.40
CA SER A 94 22.68 6.01 10.11
C SER A 94 23.26 6.97 9.06
N ALA A 95 22.82 8.24 9.07
CA ALA A 95 23.36 9.25 8.17
C ALA A 95 24.84 9.54 8.45
N LEU A 96 25.23 9.59 9.72
CA LEU A 96 26.62 9.82 10.12
C LEU A 96 27.51 8.60 9.92
N TYR A 97 26.96 7.40 9.98
CA TYR A 97 27.73 6.14 10.02
C TYR A 97 28.70 6.00 8.86
N SER A 98 28.30 6.37 7.64
CA SER A 98 29.15 6.26 6.44
C SER A 98 30.28 7.29 6.37
N TYR A 99 30.33 8.26 7.28
CA TYR A 99 31.28 9.38 7.27
C TYR A 99 32.22 9.39 8.49
N THR A 100 32.28 8.28 9.25
CA THR A 100 33.08 8.17 10.47
C THR A 100 33.60 6.74 10.64
N ASN A 101 34.66 6.59 11.46
CA ASN A 101 35.17 5.28 11.89
C ASN A 101 34.56 4.82 13.22
N LYS A 102 33.56 5.54 13.76
CA LYS A 102 32.90 5.17 15.01
C LYS A 102 31.90 4.04 14.78
N SER A 103 31.78 3.18 15.80
CA SER A 103 30.72 2.17 15.82
C SER A 103 29.34 2.81 15.93
N GLU A 104 28.31 2.09 15.49
CA GLU A 104 26.90 2.54 15.62
C GLU A 104 26.54 2.85 17.09
N ARG A 105 27.06 2.03 18.04
CA ARG A 105 26.83 2.21 19.48
C ARG A 105 27.44 3.49 20.02
N GLU A 106 28.59 3.90 19.53
CA GLU A 106 29.21 5.20 19.90
C GLU A 106 28.40 6.36 19.30
N LEU A 107 27.96 6.24 18.07
CA LEU A 107 27.12 7.27 17.41
C LEU A 107 25.79 7.44 18.13
N ILE A 108 25.13 6.37 18.58
CA ILE A 108 23.91 6.45 19.38
C ILE A 108 24.15 7.31 20.63
N LYS A 109 25.25 7.05 21.38
CA LYS A 109 25.59 7.85 22.56
C LYS A 109 25.86 9.33 22.25
N ILE A 110 26.42 9.62 21.10
CA ILE A 110 26.67 10.98 20.62
C ILE A 110 25.34 11.66 20.31
N VAL A 111 24.51 11.02 19.47
CA VAL A 111 23.23 11.58 19.00
C VAL A 111 22.25 11.83 20.16
N GLN A 112 22.24 10.97 21.17
CA GLN A 112 21.44 11.17 22.39
C GLN A 112 21.81 12.43 23.17
N LYS A 113 23.04 12.92 23.05
CA LYS A 113 23.53 14.14 23.73
C LYS A 113 23.36 15.41 22.89
N LEU A 114 22.99 15.28 21.60
CA LEU A 114 22.79 16.44 20.74
C LEU A 114 21.54 17.22 21.16
N SER A 115 21.64 18.53 21.08
CA SER A 115 20.48 19.43 21.19
C SER A 115 19.55 19.21 19.99
N GLN A 116 18.27 19.55 20.16
CA GLN A 116 17.28 19.47 19.07
C GLN A 116 17.74 20.27 17.84
N LYS A 117 18.31 21.45 18.05
CA LYS A 117 18.83 22.30 16.96
C LYS A 117 19.98 21.64 16.17
N GLU A 118 20.82 20.87 16.83
CA GLU A 118 21.89 20.13 16.15
C GLU A 118 21.34 18.94 15.36
N LYS A 119 20.36 18.22 15.93
CA LYS A 119 19.65 17.14 15.22
C LYS A 119 18.96 17.67 13.96
N GLU A 120 18.24 18.77 14.07
CA GLU A 120 17.61 19.46 12.93
C GLU A 120 18.63 19.82 11.86
N ARG A 121 19.75 20.44 12.25
CA ARG A 121 20.83 20.82 11.32
C ARG A 121 21.37 19.61 10.56
N ILE A 122 21.60 18.48 11.24
CA ILE A 122 22.11 17.26 10.62
C ILE A 122 21.08 16.70 9.64
N LEU A 123 19.81 16.60 10.03
CA LEU A 123 18.75 16.10 9.17
C LEU A 123 18.57 16.95 7.93
N TYR A 124 18.49 18.28 8.07
CA TYR A 124 18.37 19.17 6.90
C TYR A 124 19.57 19.08 5.97
N LYS A 125 20.79 18.95 6.51
CA LYS A 125 21.99 18.76 5.68
C LYS A 125 21.99 17.40 4.96
N TYR A 126 21.51 16.34 5.62
CA TYR A 126 21.41 15.02 5.02
C TYR A 126 20.31 14.93 3.94
N ILE A 127 19.17 15.59 4.16
CA ILE A 127 18.08 15.66 3.18
C ILE A 127 18.50 16.51 1.97
N GLY A 128 19.23 17.60 2.22
CA GLY A 128 19.73 18.52 1.21
C GLY A 128 18.64 19.34 0.52
N ASP A 129 19.06 20.18 -0.40
CA ASP A 129 18.18 21.02 -1.22
C ASP A 129 17.54 20.17 -2.34
N ARG A 130 16.35 19.68 -2.11
CA ARG A 130 15.62 18.87 -3.07
C ARG A 130 14.95 19.78 -4.12
N ASN A 131 15.57 19.91 -5.28
CA ASN A 131 15.05 20.72 -6.41
C ASN A 131 14.10 19.94 -7.34
N ASN A 132 13.92 18.67 -7.09
CA ASN A 132 13.05 17.79 -7.87
C ASN A 132 12.50 16.68 -6.98
N ARG A 133 11.26 16.28 -7.19
CA ARG A 133 10.61 15.15 -6.47
C ARG A 133 11.43 13.85 -6.55
N ARG A 134 12.20 13.65 -7.64
CA ARG A 134 13.07 12.47 -7.82
C ARG A 134 14.37 12.53 -7.00
N HIS A 135 14.71 13.67 -6.42
CA HIS A 135 15.81 13.79 -5.45
C HIS A 135 15.35 13.21 -4.12
N LYS A 136 15.44 11.90 -3.99
CA LYS A 136 15.09 11.21 -2.75
C LYS A 136 16.23 11.28 -1.75
N PRO A 137 15.94 11.47 -0.45
CA PRO A 137 16.95 11.37 0.59
C PRO A 137 17.65 10.02 0.59
N GLY A 138 18.83 9.96 1.20
CA GLY A 138 19.68 8.78 1.26
C GLY A 138 19.07 7.64 2.08
N ARG A 139 19.76 6.49 2.08
CA ARG A 139 19.27 5.24 2.69
C ARG A 139 19.14 5.27 4.21
N ALA A 140 19.72 6.25 4.91
CA ALA A 140 19.49 6.39 6.34
C ALA A 140 17.99 6.54 6.69
N MET A 141 17.18 7.10 5.78
CA MET A 141 15.73 7.18 5.93
C MET A 141 15.02 5.82 5.97
N GLU A 142 15.69 4.73 5.59
CA GLU A 142 15.14 3.37 5.67
C GLU A 142 15.21 2.79 7.10
N ARG A 143 15.85 3.48 8.06
CA ARG A 143 16.02 3.03 9.45
C ARG A 143 14.80 3.24 10.34
N SER A 144 13.79 3.94 9.87
CA SER A 144 12.55 4.20 10.60
C SER A 144 11.33 3.96 9.72
N TYR A 145 10.18 3.72 10.33
CA TYR A 145 8.98 3.30 9.62
C TYR A 145 7.70 3.89 10.21
N TYR A 146 6.63 3.79 9.42
CA TYR A 146 5.24 4.08 9.77
C TYR A 146 4.36 2.89 9.38
N ARG A 147 3.35 2.58 10.20
CA ARG A 147 2.32 1.60 9.88
C ARG A 147 0.95 2.24 10.01
N PHE A 148 0.22 2.21 8.92
CA PHE A 148 -1.14 2.73 8.82
C PHE A 148 -2.16 1.61 8.66
N ASP A 149 -3.33 1.77 9.28
CA ASP A 149 -4.57 1.04 8.97
C ASP A 149 -5.45 1.97 8.16
N ILE A 150 -5.94 1.49 7.02
CA ILE A 150 -6.63 2.32 6.02
C ILE A 150 -7.92 1.63 5.60
N LEU A 151 -9.00 2.40 5.57
CA LEU A 151 -10.29 2.03 5.01
C LEU A 151 -10.60 2.98 3.87
N SER A 152 -10.51 2.50 2.63
CA SER A 152 -10.82 3.30 1.45
C SER A 152 -11.46 2.47 0.36
N ASP A 153 -11.98 3.10 -0.67
CA ASP A 153 -12.51 2.41 -1.83
C ASP A 153 -11.46 1.48 -2.48
N PHE A 154 -11.92 0.40 -3.08
CA PHE A 154 -11.03 -0.59 -3.68
C PHE A 154 -10.25 -0.04 -4.88
N GLY A 155 -10.79 0.96 -5.58
CA GLY A 155 -10.07 1.65 -6.67
C GLY A 155 -8.82 2.36 -6.16
N SER A 156 -8.91 3.10 -5.07
CA SER A 156 -7.78 3.75 -4.40
C SER A 156 -6.73 2.75 -3.92
N PHE A 157 -7.16 1.65 -3.28
CA PHE A 157 -6.27 0.57 -2.88
C PHE A 157 -5.47 0.01 -4.06
N ARG A 158 -6.10 -0.19 -5.23
CA ARG A 158 -5.45 -0.71 -6.44
C ARG A 158 -4.29 0.16 -6.90
N ASP A 159 -4.33 1.44 -6.67
CA ASP A 159 -3.24 2.36 -6.98
C ASP A 159 -2.14 2.38 -5.90
N LEU A 160 -2.52 2.30 -4.62
CA LEU A 160 -1.57 2.30 -3.51
C LEU A 160 -0.78 0.98 -3.40
N GLN A 161 -1.40 -0.17 -3.66
CA GLN A 161 -0.73 -1.48 -3.63
C GLN A 161 0.40 -1.65 -4.66
N ARG A 162 0.52 -0.74 -5.65
CA ARG A 162 1.61 -0.78 -6.64
C ARG A 162 2.98 -0.39 -6.08
N HIS A 163 3.01 0.21 -4.90
CA HIS A 163 4.25 0.49 -4.19
C HIS A 163 4.82 -0.80 -3.60
N ARG A 164 6.08 -1.12 -3.95
CA ARG A 164 6.69 -2.42 -3.65
C ARG A 164 7.62 -2.39 -2.44
N MET A 165 8.09 -1.21 -2.03
CA MET A 165 9.04 -1.05 -0.93
C MET A 165 8.32 -0.92 0.42
N MET A 166 7.34 -1.81 0.64
CA MET A 166 6.50 -1.81 1.82
C MET A 166 5.99 -3.22 2.13
N THR A 167 5.57 -3.44 3.37
CA THR A 167 4.68 -4.55 3.74
C THR A 167 3.25 -4.05 3.62
N ILE A 168 2.43 -4.77 2.87
CA ILE A 168 1.03 -4.47 2.69
C ILE A 168 0.19 -5.72 2.87
N ASP A 169 -0.79 -5.64 3.78
CA ASP A 169 -1.76 -6.70 4.06
C ASP A 169 -3.16 -6.14 3.89
N TRP A 170 -4.06 -6.89 3.30
CA TRP A 170 -5.42 -6.45 3.04
C TRP A 170 -6.44 -7.53 3.36
N GLN A 171 -7.61 -7.09 3.79
CA GLN A 171 -8.75 -7.96 4.03
C GLN A 171 -9.37 -8.43 2.70
N LYS A 172 -10.15 -9.50 2.77
CA LYS A 172 -10.93 -9.96 1.62
C LYS A 172 -11.88 -8.86 1.17
N LEU A 173 -12.01 -8.70 -0.14
CA LEU A 173 -12.96 -7.77 -0.72
C LEU A 173 -14.38 -8.20 -0.36
N SER A 174 -15.16 -7.27 0.19
CA SER A 174 -16.52 -7.54 0.67
C SER A 174 -17.39 -6.30 0.58
N THR A 175 -18.67 -6.44 0.86
CA THR A 175 -19.62 -5.31 0.95
C THR A 175 -19.87 -4.85 2.40
N PHE A 176 -19.13 -5.39 3.37
CA PHE A 176 -19.36 -5.12 4.80
C PHE A 176 -18.82 -3.79 5.29
N ASN A 177 -17.85 -3.22 4.58
CA ASN A 177 -17.20 -1.96 4.96
C ASN A 177 -17.84 -0.72 4.33
N GLY A 178 -19.06 -0.84 3.77
CA GLY A 178 -19.70 0.26 3.05
C GLY A 178 -19.05 0.59 1.72
N PHE A 179 -19.46 1.68 1.12
CA PHE A 179 -19.00 2.15 -0.18
C PHE A 179 -18.83 3.67 -0.20
N SER A 180 -18.04 4.15 -1.14
CA SER A 180 -17.85 5.57 -1.41
C SER A 180 -18.80 6.03 -2.52
N ILE A 181 -19.29 7.27 -2.40
CA ILE A 181 -20.04 7.95 -3.46
C ILE A 181 -19.06 8.90 -4.15
N PRO A 182 -18.77 8.72 -5.45
CA PRO A 182 -17.93 9.66 -6.18
C PRO A 182 -18.59 11.05 -6.24
N GLN A 183 -17.81 12.10 -6.06
CA GLN A 183 -18.30 13.49 -6.08
C GLN A 183 -19.12 13.81 -7.34
N VAL A 184 -18.70 13.30 -8.50
CA VAL A 184 -19.46 13.51 -9.76
C VAL A 184 -20.89 12.95 -9.71
N ILE A 185 -21.15 11.90 -8.92
CA ILE A 185 -22.50 11.33 -8.74
C ILE A 185 -23.36 12.28 -7.91
N GLU A 186 -22.78 12.96 -6.93
CA GLU A 186 -23.45 14.00 -6.13
C GLU A 186 -23.76 15.23 -6.98
N GLU A 187 -22.81 15.68 -7.78
CA GLU A 187 -22.95 16.85 -8.66
C GLU A 187 -24.08 16.71 -9.70
N ILE A 188 -24.33 15.49 -10.17
CA ILE A 188 -25.43 15.21 -11.12
C ILE A 188 -26.73 14.74 -10.45
N ASN A 189 -26.80 14.79 -9.10
CA ASN A 189 -27.95 14.40 -8.29
C ASN A 189 -28.44 12.94 -8.51
N TYR A 190 -27.46 12.00 -8.59
CA TYR A 190 -27.73 10.57 -8.77
C TYR A 190 -27.40 9.73 -7.53
N GLN A 191 -27.24 10.33 -6.34
CA GLN A 191 -26.88 9.63 -5.09
C GLN A 191 -27.87 8.52 -4.74
N ASP A 192 -29.16 8.80 -4.76
CA ASP A 192 -30.20 7.82 -4.39
C ASP A 192 -30.16 6.58 -5.29
N THR A 193 -29.94 6.80 -6.59
CA THR A 193 -29.81 5.69 -7.55
C THR A 193 -28.54 4.89 -7.30
N TRP A 194 -27.42 5.57 -7.00
CA TRP A 194 -26.15 4.94 -6.67
C TRP A 194 -26.27 4.09 -5.41
N GLU A 195 -26.79 4.64 -4.32
CA GLU A 195 -26.98 3.94 -3.06
C GLU A 195 -27.87 2.71 -3.21
N LYS A 196 -28.99 2.84 -3.93
CA LYS A 196 -29.88 1.72 -4.22
C LYS A 196 -29.14 0.58 -4.91
N ILE A 197 -28.38 0.88 -5.97
CA ILE A 197 -27.60 -0.13 -6.70
C ILE A 197 -26.55 -0.78 -5.77
N MET A 198 -25.84 0.01 -4.96
CA MET A 198 -24.86 -0.53 -4.04
C MET A 198 -25.46 -1.44 -2.97
N ILE A 199 -26.63 -1.08 -2.43
CA ILE A 199 -27.37 -1.91 -1.49
C ILE A 199 -27.80 -3.23 -2.16
N GLU A 200 -28.36 -3.17 -3.37
CA GLU A 200 -28.73 -4.39 -4.13
C GLU A 200 -27.54 -5.31 -4.38
N ILE A 201 -26.37 -4.77 -4.72
CA ILE A 201 -25.12 -5.53 -4.85
C ILE A 201 -24.72 -6.16 -3.52
N GLY A 202 -24.89 -5.43 -2.41
CA GLY A 202 -24.62 -5.96 -1.06
C GLY A 202 -25.48 -7.19 -0.72
N GLU A 203 -26.75 -7.17 -1.03
CA GLU A 203 -27.65 -8.32 -0.84
C GLU A 203 -27.30 -9.48 -1.78
N TYR A 204 -26.92 -9.16 -3.02
CA TYR A 204 -26.48 -10.19 -3.96
C TYR A 204 -25.15 -10.83 -3.52
N PHE A 205 -24.20 -10.05 -2.98
CA PHE A 205 -22.99 -10.55 -2.38
C PHE A 205 -23.26 -11.55 -1.25
N LYS A 206 -24.19 -11.23 -0.34
CA LYS A 206 -24.58 -12.13 0.76
C LYS A 206 -25.18 -13.43 0.22
N THR A 207 -26.05 -13.34 -0.78
CA THR A 207 -26.66 -14.50 -1.43
C THR A 207 -25.63 -15.41 -2.09
N LEU A 208 -24.68 -14.85 -2.83
CA LEU A 208 -23.59 -15.61 -3.42
C LEU A 208 -22.67 -16.21 -2.36
N GLY A 209 -22.36 -15.43 -1.32
CA GLY A 209 -21.51 -15.86 -0.21
C GLY A 209 -22.08 -17.08 0.54
N SER A 210 -23.40 -17.09 0.79
CA SER A 210 -24.07 -18.23 1.43
C SER A 210 -24.14 -19.46 0.53
N LYS A 211 -24.25 -19.29 -0.78
CA LYS A 211 -24.40 -20.39 -1.75
C LYS A 211 -23.07 -20.98 -2.22
N TYR A 212 -22.08 -20.12 -2.48
CA TYR A 212 -20.83 -20.51 -3.14
C TYR A 212 -19.56 -20.15 -2.34
N GLY A 213 -19.73 -19.53 -1.17
CA GLY A 213 -18.64 -19.05 -0.32
C GLY A 213 -18.16 -17.63 -0.68
N LEU A 214 -17.53 -16.97 0.31
CA LEU A 214 -17.11 -15.57 0.21
C LEU A 214 -16.07 -15.32 -0.89
N HIS A 215 -15.25 -16.31 -1.23
CA HIS A 215 -14.28 -16.17 -2.31
C HIS A 215 -14.94 -15.96 -3.68
N VAL A 216 -16.06 -16.64 -3.92
CA VAL A 216 -16.84 -16.44 -5.15
C VAL A 216 -17.61 -15.13 -5.10
N ALA A 217 -18.16 -14.77 -3.93
CA ALA A 217 -18.91 -13.53 -3.79
C ALA A 217 -18.09 -12.27 -4.12
N GLN A 218 -16.75 -12.29 -3.95
CA GLN A 218 -15.89 -11.16 -4.29
C GLN A 218 -16.02 -10.67 -5.76
N TYR A 219 -16.44 -11.53 -6.68
CA TYR A 219 -16.57 -11.16 -8.10
C TYR A 219 -17.63 -10.07 -8.37
N VAL A 220 -18.60 -9.91 -7.48
CA VAL A 220 -19.66 -8.89 -7.67
C VAL A 220 -19.37 -7.56 -7.01
N VAL A 221 -18.24 -7.42 -6.30
CA VAL A 221 -17.91 -6.23 -5.52
C VAL A 221 -17.25 -5.18 -6.43
N PRO A 222 -17.92 -4.03 -6.72
CA PRO A 222 -17.36 -2.96 -7.53
C PRO A 222 -16.29 -2.16 -6.78
N PHE A 223 -15.54 -1.33 -7.51
CA PHE A 223 -14.40 -0.56 -7.01
C PHE A 223 -14.76 0.49 -5.95
N SER A 224 -15.99 0.93 -5.90
CA SER A 224 -16.45 1.88 -4.90
C SER A 224 -16.72 1.29 -3.52
N TYR A 225 -16.78 -0.04 -3.38
CA TYR A 225 -16.81 -0.64 -2.05
C TYR A 225 -15.48 -0.48 -1.32
N ASN A 226 -15.58 -0.23 -0.02
CA ASN A 226 -14.39 -0.01 0.82
C ASN A 226 -13.72 -1.33 1.18
N ILE A 227 -12.40 -1.31 1.15
CA ILE A 227 -11.53 -2.39 1.62
C ILE A 227 -10.64 -1.86 2.74
N ARG A 228 -10.42 -2.69 3.77
CA ARG A 228 -9.47 -2.38 4.84
C ARG A 228 -8.12 -3.04 4.55
N TYR A 229 -7.06 -2.26 4.73
CA TYR A 229 -5.70 -2.72 4.51
C TYR A 229 -4.70 -2.01 5.42
N SER A 230 -3.61 -2.71 5.74
CA SER A 230 -2.48 -2.18 6.50
C SER A 230 -1.30 -1.93 5.58
N MET A 231 -0.65 -0.79 5.73
CA MET A 231 0.56 -0.43 5.00
C MET A 231 1.67 -0.08 5.98
N GLN A 232 2.77 -0.83 5.93
CA GLN A 232 3.99 -0.49 6.68
C GLN A 232 5.13 -0.19 5.71
N PHE A 233 5.69 0.98 5.81
CA PHE A 233 6.79 1.44 4.97
C PHE A 233 7.77 2.34 5.73
N ASN A 234 9.00 2.37 5.24
CA ASN A 234 10.03 3.21 5.84
C ASN A 234 9.89 4.69 5.42
N VAL A 235 10.59 5.58 6.12
CA VAL A 235 10.53 7.02 5.84
C VAL A 235 10.94 7.35 4.41
N ARG A 236 11.90 6.63 3.82
CA ARG A 236 12.33 6.88 2.43
C ARG A 236 11.21 6.55 1.42
N GLU A 237 10.45 5.49 1.65
CA GLU A 237 9.27 5.18 0.85
C GLU A 237 8.14 6.18 1.10
N ALA A 238 7.99 6.73 2.33
CA ALA A 238 7.04 7.80 2.61
C ALA A 238 7.24 9.00 1.67
N TYR A 239 8.49 9.46 1.47
CA TYR A 239 8.79 10.51 0.48
C TYR A 239 8.33 10.11 -0.92
N HIS A 240 8.58 8.86 -1.33
CA HIS A 240 8.19 8.42 -2.66
C HIS A 240 6.68 8.34 -2.84
N LEU A 241 6.03 7.64 -1.92
CA LEU A 241 4.60 7.37 -1.98
C LEU A 241 3.79 8.65 -1.86
N LEU A 242 4.03 9.43 -0.78
CA LEU A 242 3.20 10.58 -0.48
C LEU A 242 3.37 11.69 -1.51
N GLU A 243 4.59 12.01 -1.93
CA GLU A 243 4.84 13.02 -2.96
C GLU A 243 4.37 12.59 -4.38
N LEU A 244 4.32 11.27 -4.66
CA LEU A 244 3.80 10.79 -5.93
C LEU A 244 2.27 10.79 -5.94
N ARG A 245 1.67 10.29 -4.85
CA ARG A 245 0.23 10.02 -4.81
C ARG A 245 -0.62 11.22 -4.44
N THR A 246 -0.02 12.30 -3.94
CA THR A 246 -0.71 13.59 -3.75
C THR A 246 -0.61 14.51 -4.97
N ALA A 247 0.16 14.14 -6.00
CA ALA A 247 0.31 14.97 -7.21
C ALA A 247 -1.06 15.23 -7.89
N PRO A 248 -1.25 16.42 -8.51
CA PRO A 248 -2.54 16.85 -9.08
C PRO A 248 -3.18 15.88 -10.09
N GLN A 249 -2.35 15.09 -10.80
CA GLN A 249 -2.81 14.11 -11.79
C GLN A 249 -3.42 12.85 -11.15
N GLY A 250 -3.32 12.73 -9.83
CA GLY A 250 -3.83 11.59 -9.08
C GLY A 250 -5.35 11.61 -8.91
N HIS A 251 -5.96 10.43 -8.75
CA HIS A 251 -7.37 10.35 -8.40
C HIS A 251 -7.61 10.96 -7.01
N VAL A 252 -8.69 11.71 -6.85
CA VAL A 252 -9.00 12.47 -5.64
C VAL A 252 -8.99 11.60 -4.38
N ASP A 253 -9.54 10.40 -4.43
CA ASP A 253 -9.69 9.54 -3.25
C ASP A 253 -8.34 9.05 -2.71
N TYR A 254 -7.45 8.48 -3.53
CA TYR A 254 -6.15 8.08 -3.00
C TYR A 254 -5.24 9.28 -2.66
N ARG A 255 -5.47 10.44 -3.29
CA ARG A 255 -4.78 11.68 -2.88
C ARG A 255 -5.17 12.06 -1.46
N ARG A 256 -6.48 12.05 -1.14
CA ARG A 256 -7.00 12.32 0.19
C ARG A 256 -6.40 11.38 1.24
N VAL A 257 -6.36 10.08 0.96
CA VAL A 257 -5.71 9.09 1.83
C VAL A 257 -4.25 9.46 2.10
N CYS A 258 -3.47 9.77 1.05
CA CYS A 258 -2.05 10.13 1.19
C CYS A 258 -1.83 11.48 1.89
N GLN A 259 -2.68 12.47 1.66
CA GLN A 259 -2.68 13.74 2.39
C GLN A 259 -2.90 13.51 3.88
N LYS A 260 -3.87 12.65 4.23
CA LYS A 260 -4.16 12.28 5.62
C LYS A 260 -3.00 11.54 6.27
N MET A 261 -2.35 10.63 5.55
CA MET A 261 -1.14 9.95 6.05
C MET A 261 -0.03 10.96 6.38
N HIS A 262 0.21 11.95 5.51
CA HIS A 262 1.19 13.01 5.74
C HIS A 262 0.84 13.86 6.97
N GLU A 263 -0.42 14.26 7.14
CA GLU A 263 -0.90 14.98 8.32
C GLU A 263 -0.66 14.19 9.61
N LEU A 264 -0.90 12.88 9.59
CA LEU A 264 -0.67 12.03 10.76
C LEU A 264 0.82 11.87 11.09
N ILE A 265 1.70 11.83 10.11
CA ILE A 265 3.15 11.88 10.33
C ILE A 265 3.55 13.19 11.00
N LEU A 266 3.01 14.32 10.52
CA LEU A 266 3.28 15.63 11.08
C LEU A 266 2.74 15.81 12.52
N ASN A 267 1.46 15.45 12.72
CA ASN A 267 0.71 15.83 13.91
C ASN A 267 0.68 14.72 14.98
N LYS A 268 0.43 13.45 14.59
CA LYS A 268 0.32 12.32 15.51
C LYS A 268 1.69 11.75 15.88
N ALA A 269 2.54 11.50 14.89
CA ALA A 269 3.91 11.05 15.14
C ALA A 269 4.81 12.18 15.64
N GLY A 270 4.50 13.42 15.33
CA GLY A 270 5.30 14.59 15.71
C GLY A 270 6.61 14.74 14.94
N HIS A 271 6.79 14.00 13.83
CA HIS A 271 8.01 14.00 13.01
C HIS A 271 8.03 15.21 12.06
N LYS A 272 8.06 16.40 12.64
CA LYS A 272 7.92 17.68 11.94
C LYS A 272 8.97 17.90 10.86
N ILE A 273 10.24 17.56 11.13
CA ILE A 273 11.32 17.76 10.16
C ILE A 273 11.13 16.83 8.96
N LEU A 274 10.81 15.57 9.21
CA LEU A 274 10.59 14.58 8.16
C LEU A 274 9.38 14.95 7.29
N ALA A 275 8.26 15.30 7.91
CA ALA A 275 7.05 15.70 7.20
C ALA A 275 7.27 16.98 6.37
N ASN A 276 7.79 18.06 6.99
CA ASN A 276 8.01 19.34 6.31
C ASN A 276 9.01 19.24 5.16
N SER A 277 9.93 18.29 5.20
CA SER A 277 10.90 18.07 4.13
C SER A 277 10.35 17.25 2.95
N MET A 278 9.16 16.66 3.08
CA MET A 278 8.39 16.08 1.97
C MET A 278 7.67 17.19 1.18
N LYS A 279 8.43 18.16 0.69
CA LYS A 279 7.95 19.43 0.13
C LYS A 279 7.15 19.32 -1.17
N TYR A 280 7.07 18.13 -1.76
CA TYR A 280 6.27 17.86 -2.95
C TYR A 280 4.96 17.14 -2.62
N VAL A 281 4.62 16.98 -1.35
CA VAL A 281 3.27 16.58 -0.94
C VAL A 281 2.33 17.74 -1.20
N ASP A 282 1.31 17.49 -1.99
CA ASP A 282 0.33 18.48 -2.40
C ASP A 282 -0.98 18.27 -1.64
N HIS A 283 -1.38 19.28 -0.85
CA HIS A 283 -2.61 19.27 -0.05
C HIS A 283 -3.78 20.01 -0.72
N ASN A 284 -3.59 20.56 -1.91
CA ASN A 284 -4.69 21.23 -2.62
C ASN A 284 -5.70 20.21 -3.14
N THR A 285 -6.93 20.65 -3.33
CA THR A 285 -7.96 19.92 -4.06
C THR A 285 -7.94 20.33 -5.53
N TYR A 286 -8.17 19.37 -6.42
CA TYR A 286 -8.20 19.60 -7.87
C TYR A 286 -9.36 18.83 -8.50
N ASP A 287 -10.03 19.48 -9.42
CA ASP A 287 -11.06 18.88 -10.25
C ASP A 287 -10.46 18.43 -11.59
N LEU A 288 -10.40 17.12 -11.82
CA LEU A 288 -10.10 16.48 -13.13
C LEU A 288 -8.85 16.97 -13.89
N GLU A 289 -7.79 17.42 -13.23
CA GLU A 289 -6.54 17.89 -13.89
C GLU A 289 -5.77 16.78 -14.66
N ARG A 290 -6.20 15.53 -14.58
CA ARG A 290 -5.54 14.44 -15.29
C ARG A 290 -5.50 14.65 -16.80
N ILE A 291 -6.60 15.11 -17.40
CA ILE A 291 -6.69 15.37 -18.85
C ILE A 291 -5.74 16.49 -19.26
N GLU A 292 -5.67 17.56 -18.48
CA GLU A 292 -4.74 18.67 -18.75
C GLU A 292 -3.28 18.25 -18.62
N ALA A 293 -2.95 17.45 -17.63
CA ALA A 293 -1.61 16.90 -17.42
C ALA A 293 -1.20 15.94 -18.56
N GLU A 294 -2.10 15.10 -19.05
CA GLU A 294 -1.86 14.23 -20.20
C GLU A 294 -1.64 15.05 -21.48
N ARG A 295 -2.49 16.04 -21.75
CA ARG A 295 -2.31 16.98 -22.89
C ARG A 295 -0.98 17.76 -22.82
N ALA A 296 -0.58 18.19 -21.62
CA ALA A 296 0.70 18.85 -21.41
C ALA A 296 1.90 17.90 -21.60
N ALA A 297 1.75 16.62 -21.26
CA ALA A 297 2.76 15.60 -21.51
C ALA A 297 2.90 15.29 -23.01
N GLU A 298 1.80 15.20 -23.75
CA GLU A 298 1.78 15.01 -25.21
C GLU A 298 2.45 16.20 -25.93
N LYS A 299 2.09 17.43 -25.56
CA LYS A 299 2.72 18.64 -26.11
C LYS A 299 4.24 18.65 -25.88
N ARG A 300 4.71 18.14 -24.73
CA ARG A 300 6.16 18.02 -24.44
C ARG A 300 6.84 16.92 -25.24
N ARG A 301 6.14 15.81 -25.55
CA ARG A 301 6.66 14.73 -26.41
C ARG A 301 6.75 15.15 -27.86
N ALA A 302 5.75 15.92 -28.35
CA ALA A 302 5.73 16.43 -29.72
C ALA A 302 6.81 17.52 -30.01
N LYS A 303 7.41 18.10 -28.96
CA LYS A 303 8.49 19.08 -29.06
C LYS A 303 9.91 18.45 -28.99
N LYS A 304 10.01 17.16 -28.79
CA LYS A 304 11.25 16.37 -28.82
C LYS A 304 11.36 15.59 -30.12
#